data_70b0714e1a8cbd0e2be0cdbebfa1e961
#
_entry.id   70b0714e1a8cbd0e2be0cdbebfa1e961
#
_cell.length_a   1.000
_cell.length_b   1.000
_cell.length_c   1.000
_cell.angle_alpha   90.00
_cell.angle_beta   90.00
_cell.angle_gamma   90.00
#
_symmetry.space_group_name_H-M   'P 1'
#
loop_
_entity.id
_entity.type
_entity.pdbx_description
1 polymer ?
#
loop_
_entity_poly.entity_id
_entity_poly.type
_entity_poly.pdbx_seq_one_letter_code
_entity_poly.pdbx_strand_id
1 'polypeptide(L)'
;YVSPPKINQTLQSLSSFSEEMRQRGQQASSRVLHATVEAANEQVARALSVLAGTEVVRLVRVRLADDLPIALESSHILAAVCPGMLERHDFASESLYQVLRQEYGLRMTYAHQTIEAQVASEPELKALECKPGTPILSIVRVTYTDADQAVEYVRSAYRGDRYKFHTELHLVETPKLHQSG
;
A
#
# COMPACT_ATOMS: atom_id res chain seq x y z
N TYR A 1 2.37 -26.97 -16.66
CA TYR A 1 2.54 -25.49 -16.68
C TYR A 1 3.04 -25.08 -15.29
N VAL A 2 4.32 -24.79 -15.17
CA VAL A 2 4.90 -24.31 -13.90
C VAL A 2 4.65 -22.81 -13.85
N SER A 3 3.71 -22.38 -12.99
CA SER A 3 3.51 -20.97 -12.73
C SER A 3 4.79 -20.40 -12.10
N PRO A 4 5.24 -19.19 -12.50
CA PRO A 4 6.38 -18.55 -11.86
C PRO A 4 6.11 -18.37 -10.35
N PRO A 5 7.15 -18.41 -9.50
CA PRO A 5 6.98 -18.28 -8.05
C PRO A 5 6.28 -16.94 -7.71
N LYS A 6 5.29 -17.01 -6.82
CA LYS A 6 4.58 -15.82 -6.36
C LYS A 6 5.46 -14.98 -5.43
N ILE A 7 5.30 -13.67 -5.51
CA ILE A 7 5.89 -12.71 -4.58
C ILE A 7 5.27 -12.91 -3.18
N ASN A 8 6.12 -13.12 -2.16
CA ASN A 8 5.71 -13.26 -0.76
C ASN A 8 5.84 -11.95 -0.01
N GLN A 9 4.77 -11.46 0.63
CA GLN A 9 4.84 -10.33 1.56
C GLN A 9 4.61 -10.81 3.00
N THR A 10 5.41 -10.28 3.94
CA THR A 10 5.19 -10.51 5.37
C THR A 10 4.16 -9.52 5.89
N LEU A 11 3.07 -10.02 6.48
CA LEU A 11 1.96 -9.20 7.00
C LEU A 11 2.30 -8.39 8.26
N GLN A 12 3.43 -8.66 8.91
CA GLN A 12 3.80 -8.09 10.21
C GLN A 12 4.67 -6.84 10.12
N SER A 13 5.02 -6.37 8.92
CA SER A 13 5.87 -5.19 8.76
C SER A 13 5.22 -4.16 7.85
N LEU A 14 5.28 -2.90 8.27
CA LEU A 14 4.92 -1.75 7.44
C LEU A 14 6.09 -1.44 6.51
N SER A 15 6.16 -2.14 5.38
CA SER A 15 7.15 -1.94 4.32
C SER A 15 6.52 -1.33 3.08
N SER A 16 7.32 -0.60 2.30
CA SER A 16 6.89 -0.16 0.98
C SER A 16 7.06 -1.27 -0.05
N PHE A 17 6.29 -1.23 -1.14
CA PHE A 17 6.47 -2.13 -2.28
C PHE A 17 7.92 -2.14 -2.79
N SER A 18 8.56 -0.96 -2.86
CA SER A 18 9.95 -0.83 -3.33
C SER A 18 10.95 -1.52 -2.39
N GLU A 19 10.73 -1.43 -1.07
CA GLU A 19 11.56 -2.12 -0.07
C GLU A 19 11.41 -3.63 -0.19
N GLU A 20 10.18 -4.13 -0.38
CA GLU A 20 9.90 -5.55 -0.58
C GLU A 20 10.58 -6.11 -1.82
N MET A 21 10.46 -5.41 -2.97
CA MET A 21 11.09 -5.85 -4.22
C MET A 21 12.62 -5.86 -4.08
N ARG A 22 13.21 -4.84 -3.44
CA ARG A 22 14.65 -4.78 -3.19
C ARG A 22 15.14 -5.96 -2.34
N GLN A 23 14.43 -6.32 -1.28
CA GLN A 23 14.76 -7.47 -0.44
C GLN A 23 14.76 -8.79 -1.20
N ARG A 24 14.05 -8.85 -2.32
CA ARG A 24 13.95 -10.03 -3.21
C ARG A 24 14.91 -10.00 -4.39
N GLY A 25 15.71 -8.94 -4.49
CA GLY A 25 16.59 -8.73 -5.65
C GLY A 25 15.84 -8.38 -6.94
N GLN A 26 14.58 -7.91 -6.82
CA GLN A 26 13.77 -7.48 -7.95
C GLN A 26 13.81 -5.96 -8.09
N GLN A 27 13.72 -5.47 -9.31
CA GLN A 27 13.63 -4.04 -9.59
C GLN A 27 12.17 -3.58 -9.47
N ALA A 28 11.94 -2.66 -8.53
CA ALA A 28 10.66 -1.99 -8.39
C ALA A 28 10.60 -0.74 -9.27
N SER A 29 9.51 -0.58 -10.00
CA SER A 29 9.18 0.64 -10.73
C SER A 29 7.66 0.88 -10.69
N SER A 30 7.21 1.98 -11.29
CA SER A 30 5.79 2.27 -11.40
C SER A 30 5.45 2.96 -12.70
N ARG A 31 4.27 2.68 -13.21
CA ARG A 31 3.62 3.48 -14.23
C ARG A 31 2.60 4.38 -13.54
N VAL A 32 2.86 5.68 -13.47
CA VAL A 32 1.96 6.66 -12.87
C VAL A 32 0.78 6.87 -13.82
N LEU A 33 -0.44 6.61 -13.33
CA LEU A 33 -1.67 6.81 -14.08
C LEU A 33 -2.33 8.14 -13.74
N HIS A 34 -2.16 8.61 -12.50
CA HIS A 34 -2.72 9.87 -12.02
C HIS A 34 -1.91 10.39 -10.85
N ALA A 35 -1.65 11.70 -10.84
CA ALA A 35 -0.99 12.40 -9.76
C ALA A 35 -1.53 13.83 -9.69
N THR A 36 -2.28 14.16 -8.65
CA THR A 36 -2.89 15.49 -8.47
C THR A 36 -3.14 15.80 -7.01
N VAL A 37 -3.28 17.09 -6.70
CA VAL A 37 -3.88 17.54 -5.44
C VAL A 37 -5.37 17.74 -5.69
N GLU A 38 -6.21 17.12 -4.87
CA GLU A 38 -7.68 17.20 -4.99
C GLU A 38 -8.36 17.26 -3.62
N ALA A 39 -9.62 17.64 -3.60
CA ALA A 39 -10.45 17.63 -2.40
C ALA A 39 -10.83 16.18 -2.01
N ALA A 40 -10.60 15.80 -0.76
CA ALA A 40 -11.00 14.52 -0.23
C ALA A 40 -12.52 14.34 -0.30
N ASN A 41 -12.98 13.26 -0.94
CA ASN A 41 -14.37 12.84 -0.87
C ASN A 41 -14.68 12.29 0.55
N GLU A 42 -15.96 12.01 0.82
CA GLU A 42 -16.41 11.52 2.13
C GLU A 42 -15.70 10.24 2.60
N GLN A 43 -15.41 9.31 1.68
CA GLN A 43 -14.72 8.05 2.02
C GLN A 43 -13.27 8.31 2.44
N VAL A 44 -12.53 9.08 1.66
CA VAL A 44 -11.14 9.46 1.94
C VAL A 44 -11.06 10.29 3.22
N ALA A 45 -11.94 11.29 3.37
CA ALA A 45 -12.00 12.15 4.55
C ALA A 45 -12.27 11.35 5.84
N ARG A 46 -13.21 10.41 5.78
CA ARG A 46 -13.52 9.50 6.91
C ARG A 46 -12.32 8.63 7.27
N ALA A 47 -11.64 8.04 6.26
CA ALA A 47 -10.48 7.18 6.49
C ALA A 47 -9.31 7.95 7.10
N LEU A 48 -9.10 9.19 6.68
CA LEU A 48 -8.04 10.07 7.21
C LEU A 48 -8.43 10.86 8.46
N SER A 49 -9.69 10.72 8.93
CA SER A 49 -10.25 11.46 10.08
C SER A 49 -10.16 12.98 9.92
N VAL A 50 -10.47 13.47 8.71
CA VAL A 50 -10.50 14.88 8.36
C VAL A 50 -11.87 15.29 7.79
N LEU A 51 -12.08 16.58 7.57
CA LEU A 51 -13.31 17.05 6.93
C LEU A 51 -13.31 16.73 5.42
N ALA A 52 -14.49 16.45 4.87
CA ALA A 52 -14.67 16.39 3.43
C ALA A 52 -14.22 17.70 2.79
N GLY A 53 -13.54 17.63 1.64
CA GLY A 53 -12.96 18.79 1.00
C GLY A 53 -11.53 19.14 1.45
N THR A 54 -10.99 18.49 2.50
CA THR A 54 -9.57 18.64 2.86
C THR A 54 -8.69 18.22 1.66
N GLU A 55 -7.65 19.01 1.37
CA GLU A 55 -6.75 18.71 0.26
C GLU A 55 -5.91 17.46 0.54
N VAL A 56 -5.90 16.57 -0.45
CA VAL A 56 -5.09 15.35 -0.47
C VAL A 56 -4.33 15.25 -1.78
N VAL A 57 -3.13 14.73 -1.71
CA VAL A 57 -2.41 14.24 -2.88
C VAL A 57 -2.99 12.88 -3.23
N ARG A 58 -3.56 12.76 -4.43
CA ARG A 58 -3.96 11.47 -5.01
C ARG A 58 -2.91 10.99 -5.99
N LEU A 59 -2.39 9.80 -5.73
CA LEU A 59 -1.38 9.16 -6.57
C LEU A 59 -1.86 7.76 -6.96
N VAL A 60 -2.13 7.55 -8.25
CA VAL A 60 -2.54 6.25 -8.80
C VAL A 60 -1.42 5.67 -9.64
N ARG A 61 -0.98 4.46 -9.28
CA ARG A 61 0.15 3.78 -9.94
C ARG A 61 -0.14 2.32 -10.23
N VAL A 62 0.35 1.84 -11.36
CA VAL A 62 0.60 0.41 -11.54
C VAL A 62 1.99 0.11 -11.01
N ARG A 63 2.09 -0.76 -10.00
CA ARG A 63 3.36 -1.18 -9.42
C ARG A 63 3.94 -2.33 -10.22
N LEU A 64 5.21 -2.22 -10.58
CA LEU A 64 5.91 -3.17 -11.44
C LEU A 64 7.05 -3.84 -10.67
N ALA A 65 7.20 -5.15 -10.86
CA ALA A 65 8.37 -5.91 -10.43
C ALA A 65 9.03 -6.51 -11.67
N ASP A 66 10.28 -6.13 -11.96
CA ASP A 66 10.99 -6.51 -13.19
C ASP A 66 10.10 -6.24 -14.43
N ASP A 67 9.54 -5.03 -14.52
CA ASP A 67 8.62 -4.53 -15.56
C ASP A 67 7.26 -5.26 -15.66
N LEU A 68 6.98 -6.23 -14.80
CA LEU A 68 5.70 -6.93 -14.79
C LEU A 68 4.69 -6.26 -13.84
N PRO A 69 3.45 -6.00 -14.30
CA PRO A 69 2.40 -5.46 -13.44
C PRO A 69 2.03 -6.41 -12.30
N ILE A 70 2.14 -5.94 -11.07
CA ILE A 70 1.86 -6.69 -9.85
C ILE A 70 0.66 -6.14 -9.11
N ALA A 71 0.55 -4.80 -8.98
CA ALA A 71 -0.55 -4.17 -8.27
C ALA A 71 -0.98 -2.86 -8.91
N LEU A 72 -2.27 -2.55 -8.82
CA LEU A 72 -2.83 -1.22 -9.04
C LEU A 72 -3.05 -0.58 -7.67
N GLU A 73 -2.46 0.58 -7.43
CA GLU A 73 -2.46 1.28 -6.15
C GLU A 73 -3.03 2.69 -6.31
N SER A 74 -3.94 3.08 -5.43
CA SER A 74 -4.47 4.45 -5.31
C SER A 74 -4.24 4.94 -3.89
N SER A 75 -3.24 5.80 -3.69
CA SER A 75 -2.90 6.43 -2.42
C SER A 75 -3.48 7.83 -2.33
N HIS A 76 -4.00 8.18 -1.15
CA HIS A 76 -4.43 9.52 -0.79
C HIS A 76 -3.66 9.94 0.46
N ILE A 77 -2.86 11.00 0.34
CA ILE A 77 -1.99 11.52 1.41
C ILE A 77 -2.46 12.94 1.74
N LEU A 78 -2.51 13.31 3.03
CA LEU A 78 -2.83 14.68 3.40
C LEU A 78 -1.83 15.64 2.73
N ALA A 79 -2.31 16.58 1.92
CA ALA A 79 -1.43 17.53 1.21
C ALA A 79 -0.62 18.41 2.17
N ALA A 80 -1.20 18.73 3.34
CA ALA A 80 -0.56 19.55 4.36
C ALA A 80 0.73 18.93 4.95
N VAL A 81 0.88 17.59 4.92
CA VAL A 81 2.08 16.93 5.46
C VAL A 81 3.17 16.71 4.40
N CYS A 82 2.87 16.95 3.13
CA CYS A 82 3.81 16.76 2.01
C CYS A 82 3.67 17.87 0.94
N PRO A 83 3.82 19.16 1.31
CA PRO A 83 3.63 20.28 0.39
C PRO A 83 4.62 20.23 -0.78
N GLY A 84 4.12 20.41 -2.01
CA GLY A 84 4.93 20.41 -3.23
C GLY A 84 5.53 19.05 -3.59
N MET A 85 4.95 17.95 -3.11
CA MET A 85 5.50 16.61 -3.32
C MET A 85 5.50 16.21 -4.81
N LEU A 86 4.42 16.50 -5.51
CA LEU A 86 4.27 16.11 -6.92
C LEU A 86 5.17 16.89 -7.89
N GLU A 87 5.57 18.10 -7.52
CA GLU A 87 6.44 18.97 -8.33
C GLU A 87 7.92 18.61 -8.19
N ARG A 88 8.29 17.93 -7.08
CA ARG A 88 9.69 17.65 -6.74
C ARG A 88 10.12 16.21 -6.92
N HIS A 89 9.17 15.29 -7.07
CA HIS A 89 9.44 13.85 -7.08
C HIS A 89 8.82 13.13 -8.26
N ASP A 90 9.57 12.17 -8.82
CA ASP A 90 9.09 11.26 -9.86
C ASP A 90 8.71 9.90 -9.27
N PHE A 91 7.42 9.71 -9.03
CA PHE A 91 6.89 8.45 -8.49
C PHE A 91 6.80 7.28 -9.48
N ALA A 92 7.29 7.45 -10.71
CA ALA A 92 7.56 6.32 -11.59
C ALA A 92 8.76 5.50 -11.09
N SER A 93 9.75 6.17 -10.50
CA SER A 93 11.01 5.58 -10.02
C SER A 93 11.21 5.66 -8.51
N GLU A 94 10.68 6.70 -7.84
CA GLU A 94 10.89 6.94 -6.42
C GLU A 94 9.88 6.20 -5.53
N SER A 95 10.33 5.82 -4.33
CA SER A 95 9.49 5.22 -3.31
C SER A 95 8.73 6.30 -2.53
N LEU A 96 7.39 6.26 -2.58
CA LEU A 96 6.54 7.17 -1.81
C LEU A 96 6.91 7.20 -0.32
N TYR A 97 7.05 6.02 0.32
CA TYR A 97 7.37 5.95 1.75
C TYR A 97 8.77 6.48 2.06
N GLN A 98 9.73 6.28 1.17
CA GLN A 98 11.06 6.83 1.34
C GLN A 98 11.04 8.37 1.27
N VAL A 99 10.34 8.93 0.28
CA VAL A 99 10.14 10.38 0.14
C VAL A 99 9.45 10.96 1.37
N LEU A 100 8.32 10.38 1.81
CA LEU A 100 7.59 10.85 2.99
C LEU A 100 8.46 10.83 4.26
N ARG A 101 9.29 9.80 4.45
CA ARG A 101 10.20 9.71 5.60
C ARG A 101 11.38 10.66 5.51
N GLN A 102 12.07 10.72 4.37
CA GLN A 102 13.35 11.42 4.25
C GLN A 102 13.18 12.90 3.97
N GLU A 103 12.22 13.28 3.11
CA GLU A 103 12.05 14.67 2.69
C GLU A 103 11.03 15.42 3.57
N TYR A 104 10.02 14.72 4.08
CA TYR A 104 8.96 15.32 4.90
C TYR A 104 9.03 14.95 6.38
N GLY A 105 9.97 14.09 6.78
CA GLY A 105 10.18 13.71 8.17
C GLY A 105 9.01 12.94 8.79
N LEU A 106 8.13 12.35 7.99
CA LEU A 106 6.96 11.62 8.49
C LEU A 106 7.39 10.30 9.15
N ARG A 107 7.12 10.18 10.44
CA ARG A 107 7.37 8.97 11.23
C ARG A 107 6.14 8.08 11.21
N MET A 108 5.96 7.35 10.12
CA MET A 108 4.90 6.34 9.99
C MET A 108 5.26 5.11 10.82
N THR A 109 4.42 4.75 11.80
CA THR A 109 4.74 3.73 12.81
C THR A 109 3.86 2.50 12.72
N TYR A 110 2.59 2.64 12.34
CA TYR A 110 1.68 1.51 12.19
C TYR A 110 0.61 1.79 11.14
N ALA A 111 -0.09 0.73 10.77
CA ALA A 111 -1.22 0.82 9.85
C ALA A 111 -2.32 -0.18 10.22
N HIS A 112 -3.56 0.18 9.95
CA HIS A 112 -4.68 -0.75 9.88
C HIS A 112 -4.89 -1.21 8.45
N GLN A 113 -4.96 -2.51 8.24
CA GLN A 113 -5.08 -3.09 6.91
C GLN A 113 -6.14 -4.18 6.87
N THR A 114 -6.96 -4.15 5.83
CA THR A 114 -7.90 -5.23 5.49
C THR A 114 -7.50 -5.82 4.14
N ILE A 115 -7.56 -7.14 4.02
CA ILE A 115 -7.26 -7.89 2.80
C ILE A 115 -8.45 -8.76 2.45
N GLU A 116 -8.96 -8.64 1.23
CA GLU A 116 -10.09 -9.40 0.73
C GLU A 116 -9.76 -10.02 -0.63
N ALA A 117 -10.22 -11.26 -0.85
CA ALA A 117 -10.14 -11.89 -2.16
C ALA A 117 -11.31 -11.43 -3.04
N GLN A 118 -11.02 -10.99 -4.25
CA GLN A 118 -12.00 -10.52 -5.23
C GLN A 118 -11.62 -11.00 -6.64
N VAL A 119 -12.54 -10.86 -7.59
CA VAL A 119 -12.25 -10.99 -9.02
C VAL A 119 -11.94 -9.60 -9.56
N ALA A 120 -10.90 -9.51 -10.40
CA ALA A 120 -10.48 -8.25 -11.00
C ALA A 120 -11.61 -7.61 -11.81
N SER A 121 -11.87 -6.33 -11.57
CA SER A 121 -12.76 -5.49 -12.36
C SER A 121 -12.13 -5.09 -13.70
N GLU A 122 -12.96 -4.65 -14.67
CA GLU A 122 -12.46 -4.20 -15.99
C GLU A 122 -11.31 -3.17 -15.93
N PRO A 123 -11.36 -2.11 -15.08
CA PRO A 123 -10.23 -1.19 -14.94
C PRO A 123 -8.96 -1.87 -14.42
N GLU A 124 -9.10 -2.81 -13.47
CA GLU A 124 -7.97 -3.57 -12.92
C GLU A 124 -7.39 -4.55 -13.94
N LEU A 125 -8.23 -5.25 -14.71
CA LEU A 125 -7.80 -6.12 -15.81
C LEU A 125 -6.93 -5.36 -16.80
N LYS A 126 -7.38 -4.18 -17.21
CA LYS A 126 -6.65 -3.31 -18.14
C LYS A 126 -5.34 -2.80 -17.55
N ALA A 127 -5.36 -2.28 -16.32
CA ALA A 127 -4.18 -1.70 -15.67
C ALA A 127 -3.12 -2.76 -15.36
N LEU A 128 -3.55 -3.95 -14.94
CA LEU A 128 -2.70 -5.08 -14.54
C LEU A 128 -2.36 -6.02 -15.70
N GLU A 129 -2.87 -5.76 -16.91
CA GLU A 129 -2.63 -6.57 -18.11
C GLU A 129 -2.92 -8.06 -17.86
N CYS A 130 -4.04 -8.33 -17.21
CA CYS A 130 -4.45 -9.69 -16.85
C CYS A 130 -5.77 -10.10 -17.51
N LYS A 131 -6.10 -11.38 -17.45
CA LYS A 131 -7.27 -11.96 -18.13
C LYS A 131 -8.52 -11.85 -17.26
N PRO A 132 -9.72 -11.80 -17.86
CA PRO A 132 -10.97 -11.94 -17.12
C PRO A 132 -10.96 -13.16 -16.20
N GLY A 133 -11.52 -13.00 -14.99
CA GLY A 133 -11.50 -14.04 -13.97
C GLY A 133 -10.21 -14.11 -13.15
N THR A 134 -9.20 -13.25 -13.40
CA THR A 134 -8.00 -13.18 -12.56
C THR A 134 -8.37 -12.83 -11.12
N PRO A 135 -7.96 -13.64 -10.11
CA PRO A 135 -8.17 -13.30 -8.72
C PRO A 135 -7.24 -12.15 -8.32
N ILE A 136 -7.77 -11.24 -7.50
CA ILE A 136 -6.99 -10.19 -6.86
C ILE A 136 -7.11 -10.26 -5.34
N LEU A 137 -6.08 -9.78 -4.66
CA LEU A 137 -6.13 -9.43 -3.24
C LEU A 137 -6.36 -7.93 -3.16
N SER A 138 -7.59 -7.55 -2.81
CA SER A 138 -7.99 -6.17 -2.57
C SER A 138 -7.53 -5.77 -1.18
N ILE A 139 -6.73 -4.70 -1.08
CA ILE A 139 -6.18 -4.20 0.16
C ILE A 139 -6.66 -2.78 0.39
N VAL A 140 -7.16 -2.54 1.59
CA VAL A 140 -7.44 -1.21 2.11
C VAL A 140 -6.54 -0.99 3.32
N ARG A 141 -5.77 0.11 3.33
CA ARG A 141 -4.84 0.44 4.41
C ARG A 141 -4.98 1.90 4.81
N VAL A 142 -4.94 2.16 6.10
CA VAL A 142 -4.75 3.50 6.68
C VAL A 142 -3.46 3.49 7.49
N THR A 143 -2.55 4.40 7.17
CA THR A 143 -1.23 4.51 7.80
C THR A 143 -1.21 5.69 8.77
N TYR A 144 -0.63 5.48 9.94
CA TYR A 144 -0.58 6.42 11.05
C TYR A 144 0.85 6.78 11.43
N THR A 145 1.02 8.01 11.91
CA THR A 145 2.28 8.49 12.51
C THR A 145 2.39 8.09 13.99
N ASP A 146 3.54 8.40 14.59
CA ASP A 146 3.78 8.27 16.04
C ASP A 146 2.91 9.20 16.91
N ALA A 147 2.24 10.20 16.30
CA ALA A 147 1.25 11.07 16.96
C ALA A 147 -0.21 10.59 16.72
N ASP A 148 -0.40 9.34 16.29
CA ASP A 148 -1.71 8.75 15.96
C ASP A 148 -2.49 9.53 14.87
N GLN A 149 -1.81 10.31 14.05
CA GLN A 149 -2.41 10.99 12.91
C GLN A 149 -2.48 10.04 11.71
N ALA A 150 -3.67 9.84 11.15
CA ALA A 150 -3.84 9.18 9.86
C ALA A 150 -3.27 10.10 8.76
N VAL A 151 -2.31 9.62 7.99
CA VAL A 151 -1.61 10.42 6.96
C VAL A 151 -1.78 9.88 5.56
N GLU A 152 -2.05 8.58 5.43
CA GLU A 152 -2.27 7.94 4.14
C GLU A 152 -3.45 6.99 4.21
N TYR A 153 -4.31 7.04 3.19
CA TYR A 153 -5.33 6.05 2.87
C TYR A 153 -5.03 5.46 1.51
N VAL A 154 -4.83 4.15 1.43
CA VAL A 154 -4.50 3.48 0.19
C VAL A 154 -5.46 2.32 -0.09
N ARG A 155 -5.83 2.18 -1.35
CA ARG A 155 -6.51 1.01 -1.90
C ARG A 155 -5.62 0.40 -2.97
N SER A 156 -5.42 -0.91 -2.89
CA SER A 156 -4.57 -1.63 -3.82
C SER A 156 -5.23 -2.92 -4.27
N ALA A 157 -5.06 -3.27 -5.53
CA ALA A 157 -5.47 -4.53 -6.11
C ALA A 157 -4.21 -5.30 -6.55
N TYR A 158 -3.81 -6.31 -5.79
CA TYR A 158 -2.66 -7.18 -6.10
C TYR A 158 -3.10 -8.39 -6.90
N ARG A 159 -2.36 -8.75 -7.94
CA ARG A 159 -2.59 -9.96 -8.72
C ARG A 159 -2.38 -11.22 -7.88
N GLY A 160 -3.46 -11.94 -7.57
CA GLY A 160 -3.42 -13.16 -6.76
C GLY A 160 -2.71 -14.34 -7.45
N ASP A 161 -2.53 -14.30 -8.78
CA ASP A 161 -1.73 -15.26 -9.52
C ASP A 161 -0.21 -15.02 -9.41
N ARG A 162 0.21 -13.83 -8.96
CA ARG A 162 1.62 -13.41 -8.86
C ARG A 162 2.06 -12.99 -7.46
N TYR A 163 1.12 -12.75 -6.56
CA TYR A 163 1.39 -12.20 -5.24
C TYR A 163 0.68 -13.01 -4.15
N LYS A 164 1.33 -13.18 -3.00
CA LYS A 164 0.75 -13.81 -1.81
C LYS A 164 1.27 -13.15 -0.55
N PHE A 165 0.44 -13.13 0.49
CA PHE A 165 0.85 -12.74 1.83
C PHE A 165 1.30 -13.96 2.62
N HIS A 166 2.33 -13.78 3.43
CA HIS A 166 2.84 -14.77 4.37
C HIS A 166 2.86 -14.17 5.77
N THR A 167 2.43 -14.94 6.75
CA THR A 167 2.57 -14.58 8.16
C THR A 167 3.02 -15.80 8.96
N GLU A 168 3.85 -15.58 9.96
CA GLU A 168 4.24 -16.59 10.93
C GLU A 168 3.47 -16.34 12.22
N LEU A 169 2.81 -17.38 12.72
CA LEU A 169 2.01 -17.29 13.93
C LEU A 169 2.70 -18.08 15.04
N HIS A 170 2.92 -17.44 16.19
CA HIS A 170 3.46 -18.08 17.38
C HIS A 170 2.38 -18.19 18.46
N LEU A 171 2.34 -19.32 19.16
CA LEU A 171 1.51 -19.48 20.35
C LEU A 171 2.08 -18.60 21.47
N VAL A 172 1.26 -17.69 21.99
CA VAL A 172 1.57 -16.97 23.22
C VAL A 172 1.25 -17.90 24.39
N GLU A 173 2.25 -18.40 25.10
CA GLU A 173 2.03 -19.13 26.35
C GLU A 173 1.42 -18.16 27.37
N THR A 174 0.19 -18.46 27.80
CA THR A 174 -0.44 -17.71 28.90
C THR A 174 0.36 -17.99 30.16
N PRO A 175 0.87 -16.96 30.89
CA PRO A 175 1.56 -17.19 32.16
C PRO A 175 0.64 -17.98 33.07
N LYS A 176 1.11 -19.15 33.58
CA LYS A 176 0.42 -19.88 34.62
C LYS A 176 0.33 -18.96 35.83
N LEU A 177 -0.88 -18.54 36.19
CA LEU A 177 -1.15 -17.91 37.48
C LEU A 177 -0.73 -18.92 38.57
N HIS A 178 0.38 -18.65 39.25
CA HIS A 178 0.73 -19.35 40.46
C HIS A 178 -0.40 -19.07 41.48
N GLN A 179 -1.26 -20.06 41.69
CA GLN A 179 -2.11 -20.09 42.85
C GLN A 179 -1.18 -20.30 44.05
N SER A 180 -0.90 -19.20 44.76
CA SER A 180 -0.31 -19.24 46.07
C SER A 180 -1.38 -19.82 47.01
N GLY A 181 -1.16 -21.06 47.48
CA GLY A 181 -1.91 -21.65 48.57
C GLY A 181 -1.54 -21.06 49.94
#